data_06a090238fa57e031211a4b19046ca2d
#
_entry.id   06a090238fa57e031211a4b19046ca2d
#
_cell.length_a   1.000
_cell.length_b   1.000
_cell.length_c   1.000
_cell.angle_alpha   90.00
_cell.angle_beta   90.00
_cell.angle_gamma   90.00
#
_symmetry.space_group_name_H-M   'P 1'
#
loop_
_entity.id
_entity.type
_entity.pdbx_description
1 polymer ?
#
loop_
_entity_poly.entity_id
_entity_poly.type
_entity_poly.pdbx_seq_one_letter_code
_entity_poly.pdbx_strand_id
1 'polypeptide(L)'
;MIYNYILEKFEYGEPIFFSELPGKSKDYLRQQIKKLVDNGNLERLYNGVYYLPYTTILGTKGRISIDKYIEKKYIQTNQETKGYIKGLQLANQYGFTTQNPSCYEICSNEATTGYRRQEVDGNTLIIYRPVREVNEENRASLQFLDLMSEIDKYCEISDDEKIRKIKKFVDINNVDFKMVKEYLPFYPDKVYRNIYEGGVMSELV
;
A
#
# COMPACT_ATOMS: atom_id res chain seq x y z
N MET A 1 -3.16 -28.66 -16.17
CA MET A 1 -2.12 -28.67 -15.09
C MET A 1 -2.01 -27.29 -14.49
N ILE A 2 -1.65 -27.15 -13.21
CA ILE A 2 -1.60 -25.84 -12.51
C ILE A 2 -0.70 -24.81 -13.21
N TYR A 3 0.40 -25.26 -13.82
CA TYR A 3 1.32 -24.35 -14.51
C TYR A 3 0.66 -23.66 -15.72
N ASN A 4 -0.12 -24.38 -16.52
CA ASN A 4 -0.84 -23.76 -17.65
C ASN A 4 -1.85 -22.71 -17.17
N TYR A 5 -2.55 -23.00 -16.07
CA TYR A 5 -3.44 -22.02 -15.44
C TYR A 5 -2.69 -20.75 -15.03
N ILE A 6 -1.49 -20.91 -14.42
CA ILE A 6 -0.67 -19.76 -14.03
C ILE A 6 -0.25 -18.94 -15.25
N LEU A 7 0.22 -19.57 -16.31
CA LEU A 7 0.63 -18.87 -17.55
C LEU A 7 -0.52 -18.15 -18.26
N GLU A 8 -1.76 -18.62 -18.10
CA GLU A 8 -2.95 -18.00 -18.71
C GLU A 8 -3.52 -16.85 -17.87
N LYS A 9 -3.30 -16.87 -16.56
CA LYS A 9 -3.97 -15.95 -15.62
C LYS A 9 -3.08 -14.86 -15.05
N PHE A 10 -1.77 -15.03 -15.07
CA PHE A 10 -0.84 -14.12 -14.41
C PHE A 10 0.25 -13.64 -15.38
N GLU A 11 0.63 -12.39 -15.22
CA GLU A 11 1.74 -11.81 -15.99
C GLU A 11 3.10 -12.13 -15.36
N TYR A 12 4.16 -12.06 -16.18
CA TYR A 12 5.52 -12.21 -15.71
C TYR A 12 5.89 -11.07 -14.73
N GLY A 13 6.44 -11.43 -13.57
CA GLY A 13 6.77 -10.45 -12.53
C GLY A 13 5.56 -9.88 -11.79
N GLU A 14 4.41 -10.54 -11.86
CA GLU A 14 3.24 -10.27 -11.02
C GLU A 14 3.25 -11.16 -9.76
N PRO A 15 2.88 -10.65 -8.57
CA PRO A 15 2.70 -11.49 -7.38
C PRO A 15 1.54 -12.47 -7.57
N ILE A 16 1.80 -13.76 -7.31
CA ILE A 16 0.82 -14.85 -7.35
C ILE A 16 0.65 -15.37 -5.93
N PHE A 17 -0.51 -15.15 -5.33
CA PHE A 17 -0.80 -15.68 -4.00
C PHE A 17 -1.28 -17.12 -4.09
N PHE A 18 -0.81 -17.96 -3.16
CA PHE A 18 -1.24 -19.36 -3.07
C PHE A 18 -2.77 -19.50 -2.98
N SER A 19 -3.45 -18.53 -2.35
CA SER A 19 -4.91 -18.49 -2.22
C SER A 19 -5.65 -18.25 -3.54
N GLU A 20 -4.99 -17.69 -4.56
CA GLU A 20 -5.57 -17.43 -5.88
C GLU A 20 -5.53 -18.67 -6.78
N LEU A 21 -4.77 -19.70 -6.37
CA LEU A 21 -4.55 -20.87 -7.21
C LEU A 21 -5.67 -21.92 -7.01
N PRO A 22 -6.21 -22.49 -8.11
CA PRO A 22 -7.27 -23.49 -8.03
C PRO A 22 -6.73 -24.82 -7.50
N GLY A 23 -7.55 -25.51 -6.72
CA GLY A 23 -7.23 -26.86 -6.28
C GLY A 23 -8.11 -27.33 -5.13
N LYS A 24 -8.58 -28.59 -5.20
CA LYS A 24 -9.40 -29.19 -4.13
C LYS A 24 -8.57 -29.61 -2.92
N SER A 25 -7.29 -29.97 -3.11
CA SER A 25 -6.36 -30.37 -2.06
C SER A 25 -5.21 -29.39 -1.95
N LYS A 26 -5.12 -28.69 -0.81
CA LYS A 26 -4.04 -27.74 -0.53
C LYS A 26 -2.67 -28.43 -0.49
N ASP A 27 -2.58 -29.66 -0.02
CA ASP A 27 -1.30 -30.40 0.08
C ASP A 27 -0.80 -30.84 -1.29
N TYR A 28 -1.70 -31.30 -2.15
CA TYR A 28 -1.35 -31.60 -3.53
C TYR A 28 -0.90 -30.33 -4.27
N LEU A 29 -1.60 -29.21 -4.10
CA LEU A 29 -1.23 -27.93 -4.69
C LEU A 29 0.16 -27.46 -4.21
N ARG A 30 0.45 -27.57 -2.90
CA ARG A 30 1.79 -27.26 -2.35
C ARG A 30 2.89 -28.08 -3.01
N GLN A 31 2.66 -29.37 -3.23
CA GLN A 31 3.63 -30.26 -3.91
C GLN A 31 3.85 -29.84 -5.38
N GLN A 32 2.78 -29.47 -6.09
CA GLN A 32 2.89 -28.99 -7.48
C GLN A 32 3.68 -27.66 -7.53
N ILE A 33 3.35 -26.70 -6.68
CA ILE A 33 4.06 -25.42 -6.61
C ILE A 33 5.53 -25.62 -6.24
N LYS A 34 5.82 -26.48 -5.27
CA LYS A 34 7.21 -26.82 -4.92
C LYS A 34 7.98 -27.33 -6.13
N LYS A 35 7.43 -28.26 -6.91
CA LYS A 35 8.05 -28.76 -8.14
C LYS A 35 8.30 -27.67 -9.17
N LEU A 36 7.37 -26.70 -9.31
CA LEU A 36 7.53 -25.58 -10.24
C LEU A 36 8.66 -24.63 -9.79
N VAL A 37 8.80 -24.42 -8.48
CA VAL A 37 9.90 -23.63 -7.91
C VAL A 37 11.24 -24.37 -8.06
N ASP A 38 11.29 -25.66 -7.74
CA ASP A 38 12.52 -26.48 -7.86
C ASP A 38 13.01 -26.56 -9.31
N ASN A 39 12.11 -26.54 -10.28
CA ASN A 39 12.42 -26.52 -11.73
C ASN A 39 12.66 -25.12 -12.31
N GLY A 40 12.58 -24.05 -11.51
CA GLY A 40 12.77 -22.68 -11.96
C GLY A 40 11.62 -22.08 -12.79
N ASN A 41 10.48 -22.76 -12.87
CA ASN A 41 9.28 -22.27 -13.56
C ASN A 41 8.51 -21.22 -12.76
N LEU A 42 8.69 -21.21 -11.45
CA LEU A 42 8.22 -20.17 -10.54
C LEU A 42 9.35 -19.76 -9.60
N GLU A 43 9.28 -18.53 -9.13
CA GLU A 43 10.11 -18.05 -8.03
C GLU A 43 9.26 -17.69 -6.83
N ARG A 44 9.85 -17.84 -5.65
CA ARG A 44 9.21 -17.53 -4.39
C ARG A 44 9.71 -16.17 -3.88
N LEU A 45 8.78 -15.23 -3.71
CA LEU A 45 9.07 -13.95 -3.07
C LEU A 45 9.00 -14.07 -1.54
N TYR A 46 7.92 -14.68 -1.06
CA TYR A 46 7.60 -14.81 0.37
C TYR A 46 6.76 -16.07 0.62
N ASN A 47 6.45 -16.40 1.88
CA ASN A 47 5.59 -17.52 2.22
C ASN A 47 4.23 -17.43 1.53
N GLY A 48 3.96 -18.40 0.63
CA GLY A 48 2.71 -18.44 -0.14
C GLY A 48 2.59 -17.39 -1.24
N VAL A 49 3.68 -16.72 -1.61
CA VAL A 49 3.71 -15.74 -2.70
C VAL A 49 4.81 -16.11 -3.68
N TYR A 50 4.43 -16.23 -4.93
CA TYR A 50 5.27 -16.67 -6.04
C TYR A 50 5.16 -15.68 -7.21
N TYR A 51 5.96 -15.85 -8.24
CA TYR A 51 5.87 -15.11 -9.49
C TYR A 51 6.48 -15.90 -10.64
N LEU A 52 6.06 -15.60 -11.85
CA LEU A 52 6.70 -16.10 -13.08
C LEU A 52 8.03 -15.37 -13.26
N PRO A 53 9.17 -16.10 -13.38
CA PRO A 53 10.47 -15.48 -13.57
C PRO A 53 10.55 -14.79 -14.93
N TYR A 54 11.22 -13.65 -14.99
CA TYR A 54 11.39 -12.86 -16.21
C TYR A 54 12.82 -12.36 -16.35
N THR A 55 13.18 -11.99 -17.58
CA THR A 55 14.47 -11.36 -17.86
C THR A 55 14.26 -9.87 -18.08
N THR A 56 15.09 -9.05 -17.45
CA THR A 56 15.07 -7.59 -17.62
C THR A 56 15.58 -7.21 -19.03
N ILE A 57 15.37 -5.97 -19.44
CA ILE A 57 15.90 -5.41 -20.70
C ILE A 57 17.43 -5.53 -20.77
N LEU A 58 18.11 -5.54 -19.61
CA LEU A 58 19.57 -5.71 -19.52
C LEU A 58 20.03 -7.17 -19.59
N GLY A 59 19.12 -8.13 -19.83
CA GLY A 59 19.43 -9.55 -19.91
C GLY A 59 19.67 -10.23 -18.55
N THR A 60 19.45 -9.52 -17.44
CA THR A 60 19.58 -10.07 -16.09
C THR A 60 18.25 -10.67 -15.61
N LYS A 61 18.32 -11.61 -14.69
CA LYS A 61 17.13 -12.17 -14.04
C LYS A 61 16.37 -11.08 -13.30
N GLY A 62 15.10 -10.88 -13.65
CA GLY A 62 14.24 -9.91 -13.02
C GLY A 62 13.76 -10.40 -11.66
N ARG A 63 13.69 -9.47 -10.69
CA ARG A 63 13.12 -9.70 -9.38
C ARG A 63 11.89 -8.83 -9.21
N ILE A 64 10.84 -9.38 -8.63
CA ILE A 64 9.61 -8.62 -8.38
C ILE A 64 9.87 -7.51 -7.37
N SER A 65 9.32 -6.31 -7.62
CA SER A 65 9.38 -5.20 -6.68
C SER A 65 8.46 -5.48 -5.47
N ILE A 66 8.93 -5.09 -4.28
CA ILE A 66 8.11 -5.13 -3.06
C ILE A 66 6.86 -4.27 -3.19
N ASP A 67 6.93 -3.17 -3.97
CA ASP A 67 5.78 -2.29 -4.20
C ASP A 67 4.63 -3.03 -4.90
N LYS A 68 4.91 -3.89 -5.89
CA LYS A 68 3.89 -4.73 -6.52
C LYS A 68 3.21 -5.69 -5.54
N TYR A 69 4.00 -6.26 -4.61
CA TYR A 69 3.45 -7.09 -3.55
C TYR A 69 2.54 -6.30 -2.62
N ILE A 70 3.00 -5.12 -2.17
CA ILE A 70 2.25 -4.23 -1.29
C ILE A 70 0.96 -3.80 -1.98
N GLU A 71 1.04 -3.35 -3.21
CA GLU A 71 -0.11 -2.91 -4.01
C GLU A 71 -1.17 -4.00 -4.06
N LYS A 72 -0.82 -5.17 -4.59
CA LYS A 72 -1.78 -6.28 -4.76
C LYS A 72 -2.29 -6.85 -3.43
N LYS A 73 -1.43 -6.91 -2.39
CA LYS A 73 -1.79 -7.52 -1.10
C LYS A 73 -2.60 -6.60 -0.21
N TYR A 74 -2.25 -5.31 -0.17
CA TYR A 74 -2.73 -4.41 0.88
C TYR A 74 -3.48 -3.18 0.38
N ILE A 75 -3.27 -2.76 -0.87
CA ILE A 75 -3.81 -1.49 -1.36
C ILE A 75 -4.96 -1.72 -2.32
N GLN A 76 -4.72 -2.40 -3.42
CA GLN A 76 -5.71 -2.54 -4.48
C GLN A 76 -5.62 -3.88 -5.20
N THR A 77 -6.78 -4.48 -5.47
CA THR A 77 -6.94 -5.56 -6.43
C THR A 77 -7.66 -5.01 -7.68
N ASN A 78 -7.80 -5.83 -8.73
CA ASN A 78 -8.57 -5.44 -9.92
C ASN A 78 -10.05 -5.14 -9.62
N GLN A 79 -10.54 -5.47 -8.44
CA GLN A 79 -11.95 -5.40 -8.05
C GLN A 79 -12.22 -4.51 -6.83
N GLU A 80 -11.19 -4.15 -6.05
CA GLU A 80 -11.39 -3.54 -4.74
C GLU A 80 -10.18 -2.71 -4.29
N THR A 81 -10.46 -1.50 -3.82
CA THR A 81 -9.51 -0.67 -3.06
C THR A 81 -9.67 -0.98 -1.58
N LYS A 82 -8.58 -1.36 -0.92
CA LYS A 82 -8.58 -1.85 0.46
C LYS A 82 -7.51 -1.24 1.37
N GLY A 83 -6.76 -0.29 0.87
CA GLY A 83 -5.72 0.35 1.66
C GLY A 83 -5.01 1.48 0.94
N TYR A 84 -4.01 2.04 1.61
CA TYR A 84 -3.16 3.12 1.12
C TYR A 84 -1.81 3.15 1.85
N ILE A 85 -0.83 3.79 1.23
CA ILE A 85 0.47 4.11 1.83
C ILE A 85 0.31 5.31 2.76
N LYS A 86 0.98 5.28 3.92
CA LYS A 86 1.02 6.38 4.89
C LYS A 86 2.45 6.67 5.38
N GLY A 87 2.59 7.48 6.41
CA GLY A 87 3.84 7.75 7.11
C GLY A 87 4.88 8.50 6.29
N LEU A 88 6.14 8.20 6.57
CA LEU A 88 7.29 8.87 5.94
C LEU A 88 7.32 8.69 4.41
N GLN A 89 6.90 7.51 3.92
CA GLN A 89 6.85 7.25 2.48
C GLN A 89 5.85 8.19 1.78
N LEU A 90 4.67 8.39 2.35
CA LEU A 90 3.68 9.32 1.83
C LEU A 90 4.21 10.76 1.86
N ALA A 91 4.79 11.18 2.99
CA ALA A 91 5.36 12.51 3.14
C ALA A 91 6.48 12.78 2.11
N ASN A 92 7.37 11.81 1.89
CA ASN A 92 8.42 11.91 0.86
C ASN A 92 7.84 11.98 -0.55
N GLN A 93 6.88 11.12 -0.88
CA GLN A 93 6.24 11.06 -2.21
C GLN A 93 5.60 12.40 -2.61
N TYR A 94 5.03 13.12 -1.64
CA TYR A 94 4.45 14.46 -1.86
C TYR A 94 5.44 15.59 -1.59
N GLY A 95 6.69 15.26 -1.24
CA GLY A 95 7.78 16.22 -1.07
C GLY A 95 7.70 17.08 0.19
N PHE A 96 7.04 16.62 1.24
CA PHE A 96 7.06 17.26 2.57
C PHE A 96 8.41 17.05 3.27
N THR A 97 9.17 16.06 2.86
CA THR A 97 10.50 15.72 3.37
C THR A 97 11.37 15.12 2.26
N THR A 98 12.68 15.17 2.45
CA THR A 98 13.68 14.50 1.61
C THR A 98 14.15 13.17 2.22
N GLN A 99 13.70 12.83 3.42
CA GLN A 99 14.06 11.60 4.11
C GLN A 99 13.55 10.37 3.35
N ASN A 100 14.42 9.37 3.21
CA ASN A 100 14.04 8.08 2.64
C ASN A 100 13.47 7.16 3.72
N PRO A 101 12.30 6.55 3.51
CA PRO A 101 11.72 5.62 4.47
C PRO A 101 12.56 4.34 4.58
N SER A 102 12.80 3.87 5.81
CA SER A 102 13.45 2.58 6.10
C SER A 102 12.45 1.42 6.18
N CYS A 103 11.15 1.71 6.14
CA CYS A 103 10.07 0.74 6.18
C CYS A 103 8.86 1.26 5.39
N TYR A 104 8.01 0.34 4.98
CA TYR A 104 6.73 0.64 4.33
C TYR A 104 5.64 0.72 5.40
N GLU A 105 4.98 1.85 5.52
CA GLU A 105 3.82 2.04 6.39
C GLU A 105 2.53 2.01 5.55
N ILE A 106 1.65 1.06 5.88
CA ILE A 106 0.47 0.73 5.07
C ILE A 106 -0.75 0.71 5.98
N CYS A 107 -1.80 1.42 5.62
CA CYS A 107 -3.11 1.28 6.22
C CYS A 107 -3.98 0.39 5.33
N SER A 108 -4.56 -0.71 5.88
CA SER A 108 -5.27 -1.69 5.06
C SER A 108 -6.32 -2.48 5.82
N ASN A 109 -7.43 -2.81 5.15
CA ASN A 109 -8.47 -3.72 5.62
C ASN A 109 -7.93 -5.14 5.91
N GLU A 110 -6.79 -5.50 5.31
CA GLU A 110 -6.09 -6.78 5.56
C GLU A 110 -5.36 -6.83 6.92
N ALA A 111 -5.39 -5.74 7.70
CA ALA A 111 -4.83 -5.72 9.04
C ALA A 111 -5.71 -6.51 10.01
N THR A 112 -5.18 -7.60 10.58
CA THR A 112 -5.87 -8.45 11.56
C THR A 112 -5.82 -7.88 12.98
N THR A 113 -4.88 -6.97 13.24
CA THR A 113 -4.66 -6.29 14.52
C THR A 113 -4.53 -4.80 14.29
N GLY A 114 -4.60 -3.96 15.35
CA GLY A 114 -4.43 -2.51 15.21
C GLY A 114 -3.12 -2.12 14.52
N TYR A 115 -2.08 -2.93 14.75
CA TYR A 115 -0.73 -2.74 14.20
C TYR A 115 -0.03 -4.09 14.07
N ARG A 116 0.72 -4.30 12.97
CA ARG A 116 1.53 -5.49 12.75
C ARG A 116 2.80 -5.15 11.97
N ARG A 117 3.96 -5.61 12.44
CA ARG A 117 5.23 -5.59 11.70
C ARG A 117 5.45 -6.92 10.99
N GLN A 118 5.93 -6.87 9.76
CA GLN A 118 6.23 -8.04 8.93
C GLN A 118 7.49 -7.78 8.11
N GLU A 119 8.34 -8.79 7.97
CA GLU A 119 9.49 -8.76 7.06
C GLU A 119 9.15 -9.55 5.80
N VAL A 120 9.33 -8.92 4.63
CA VAL A 120 9.09 -9.53 3.32
C VAL A 120 10.26 -9.20 2.42
N ASP A 121 11.00 -10.21 1.99
CA ASP A 121 12.12 -10.07 1.06
C ASP A 121 13.14 -8.99 1.50
N GLY A 122 13.48 -8.96 2.79
CA GLY A 122 14.41 -7.99 3.37
C GLY A 122 13.83 -6.59 3.61
N ASN A 123 12.54 -6.39 3.33
CA ASN A 123 11.86 -5.12 3.59
C ASN A 123 10.96 -5.22 4.82
N THR A 124 10.99 -4.20 5.66
CA THR A 124 10.09 -4.07 6.81
C THR A 124 8.78 -3.42 6.37
N LEU A 125 7.66 -4.09 6.61
CA LEU A 125 6.31 -3.58 6.40
C LEU A 125 5.63 -3.39 7.75
N ILE A 126 4.98 -2.25 7.94
CA ILE A 126 4.16 -1.94 9.11
C ILE A 126 2.73 -1.75 8.61
N ILE A 127 1.84 -2.66 9.00
CA ILE A 127 0.46 -2.67 8.55
C ILE A 127 -0.44 -2.19 9.69
N TYR A 128 -1.18 -1.13 9.44
CA TYR A 128 -2.13 -0.53 10.37
C TYR A 128 -3.57 -0.86 9.97
N ARG A 129 -4.43 -1.04 10.97
CA ARG A 129 -5.87 -1.11 10.75
C ARG A 129 -6.41 0.29 10.52
N PRO A 130 -7.21 0.52 9.47
CA PRO A 130 -7.89 1.80 9.27
C PRO A 130 -8.96 2.06 10.33
N VAL A 131 -9.26 3.34 10.58
CA VAL A 131 -10.36 3.76 11.48
C VAL A 131 -11.74 3.43 10.90
N ARG A 132 -11.83 3.31 9.59
CA ARG A 132 -12.99 2.86 8.81
C ARG A 132 -12.51 1.93 7.71
N GLU A 133 -13.36 1.01 7.28
CA GLU A 133 -13.08 0.16 6.12
C GLU A 133 -12.77 1.03 4.89
N VAL A 134 -11.62 0.78 4.27
CA VAL A 134 -11.16 1.53 3.11
C VAL A 134 -11.85 1.01 1.87
N ASN A 135 -12.34 1.93 1.04
CA ASN A 135 -12.90 1.67 -0.27
C ASN A 135 -12.46 2.77 -1.25
N GLU A 136 -12.90 2.69 -2.50
CA GLU A 136 -12.54 3.64 -3.56
C GLU A 136 -12.96 5.08 -3.21
N GLU A 137 -14.13 5.25 -2.59
CA GLU A 137 -14.72 6.56 -2.30
C GLU A 137 -13.99 7.27 -1.15
N ASN A 138 -13.61 6.53 -0.08
CA ASN A 138 -13.09 7.13 1.15
C ASN A 138 -11.57 7.08 1.30
N ARG A 139 -10.86 6.34 0.44
CA ARG A 139 -9.41 6.17 0.50
C ARG A 139 -8.65 7.48 0.61
N ALA A 140 -8.96 8.43 -0.29
CA ALA A 140 -8.26 9.72 -0.33
C ALA A 140 -8.48 10.55 0.95
N SER A 141 -9.69 10.55 1.49
CA SER A 141 -10.05 11.26 2.71
C SER A 141 -9.39 10.67 3.95
N LEU A 142 -9.34 9.34 4.05
CA LEU A 142 -8.64 8.64 5.14
C LEU A 142 -7.13 8.86 5.07
N GLN A 143 -6.55 8.77 3.87
CA GLN A 143 -5.13 9.02 3.63
C GLN A 143 -4.74 10.47 3.96
N PHE A 144 -5.60 11.43 3.62
CA PHE A 144 -5.43 12.83 3.99
C PHE A 144 -5.42 13.04 5.51
N LEU A 145 -6.36 12.43 6.23
CA LEU A 145 -6.43 12.51 7.69
C LEU A 145 -5.18 11.88 8.36
N ASP A 146 -4.72 10.76 7.85
CA ASP A 146 -3.47 10.14 8.31
C ASP A 146 -2.26 11.04 8.03
N LEU A 147 -2.18 11.68 6.85
CA LEU A 147 -1.15 12.65 6.53
C LEU A 147 -1.18 13.82 7.51
N MET A 148 -2.36 14.41 7.77
CA MET A 148 -2.52 15.52 8.73
C MET A 148 -2.18 15.09 10.16
N SER A 149 -2.38 13.82 10.50
CA SER A 149 -2.03 13.31 11.84
C SER A 149 -0.51 13.17 12.05
N GLU A 150 0.27 13.05 10.99
CA GLU A 150 1.71 12.75 11.04
C GLU A 150 2.60 13.85 10.44
N ILE A 151 2.03 14.87 9.79
CA ILE A 151 2.77 15.89 9.03
C ILE A 151 3.80 16.64 9.88
N ASP A 152 3.49 16.95 11.13
CA ASP A 152 4.41 17.63 12.05
C ASP A 152 5.69 16.82 12.32
N LYS A 153 5.60 15.49 12.18
CA LYS A 153 6.71 14.57 12.43
C LYS A 153 7.70 14.53 11.27
N TYR A 154 7.23 14.78 10.06
CA TYR A 154 8.01 14.55 8.84
C TYR A 154 8.28 15.82 8.01
N CYS A 155 7.50 16.90 8.22
CA CYS A 155 7.59 18.10 7.40
C CYS A 155 8.89 18.87 7.67
N GLU A 156 9.71 19.06 6.61
CA GLU A 156 11.01 19.76 6.66
C GLU A 156 11.02 21.04 5.81
N ILE A 157 9.89 21.40 5.22
CA ILE A 157 9.73 22.55 4.33
C ILE A 157 9.09 23.73 5.04
N SER A 158 9.14 24.92 4.44
CA SER A 158 8.51 26.12 4.99
C SER A 158 6.98 26.00 5.05
N ASP A 159 6.34 26.80 5.92
CA ASP A 159 4.88 26.80 6.06
C ASP A 159 4.16 27.15 4.75
N ASP A 160 4.66 28.10 3.98
CA ASP A 160 4.08 28.45 2.68
C ASP A 160 4.15 27.31 1.67
N GLU A 161 5.25 26.56 1.69
CA GLU A 161 5.41 25.40 0.83
C GLU A 161 4.55 24.23 1.30
N LYS A 162 4.46 24.02 2.60
CA LYS A 162 3.59 23.03 3.25
C LYS A 162 2.12 23.25 2.83
N ILE A 163 1.61 24.49 2.92
CA ILE A 163 0.26 24.86 2.50
C ILE A 163 0.04 24.53 1.02
N ARG A 164 0.97 24.91 0.14
CA ARG A 164 0.86 24.62 -1.30
C ARG A 164 0.81 23.12 -1.58
N LYS A 165 1.63 22.32 -0.88
CA LYS A 165 1.67 20.86 -1.06
C LYS A 165 0.43 20.17 -0.50
N ILE A 166 -0.13 20.65 0.62
CA ILE A 166 -1.39 20.15 1.17
C ILE A 166 -2.53 20.39 0.17
N LYS A 167 -2.66 21.60 -0.35
CA LYS A 167 -3.67 21.93 -1.38
C LYS A 167 -3.51 21.04 -2.62
N LYS A 168 -2.27 20.90 -3.11
CA LYS A 168 -1.97 20.02 -4.24
C LYS A 168 -2.33 18.55 -3.95
N PHE A 169 -2.10 18.05 -2.73
CA PHE A 169 -2.53 16.71 -2.32
C PHE A 169 -4.05 16.56 -2.41
N VAL A 170 -4.79 17.54 -1.86
CA VAL A 170 -6.25 17.57 -1.88
C VAL A 170 -6.79 17.53 -3.31
N ASP A 171 -6.26 18.39 -4.19
CA ASP A 171 -6.70 18.48 -5.58
C ASP A 171 -6.41 17.21 -6.38
N ILE A 172 -5.18 16.69 -6.31
CA ILE A 172 -4.77 15.51 -7.09
C ILE A 172 -5.52 14.25 -6.68
N ASN A 173 -5.78 14.10 -5.38
CA ASN A 173 -6.44 12.89 -4.85
C ASN A 173 -7.96 13.04 -4.78
N ASN A 174 -8.54 14.17 -5.16
CA ASN A 174 -9.97 14.45 -5.06
C ASN A 174 -10.51 14.17 -3.65
N VAL A 175 -9.88 14.75 -2.61
CA VAL A 175 -10.26 14.52 -1.22
C VAL A 175 -11.69 15.03 -0.97
N ASP A 176 -12.58 14.13 -0.53
CA ASP A 176 -13.94 14.51 -0.14
C ASP A 176 -13.98 15.03 1.30
N PHE A 177 -14.17 16.33 1.46
CA PHE A 177 -14.22 16.97 2.77
C PHE A 177 -15.49 16.66 3.58
N LYS A 178 -16.55 16.12 2.96
CA LYS A 178 -17.69 15.58 3.72
C LYS A 178 -17.26 14.34 4.49
N MET A 179 -16.52 13.45 3.84
CA MET A 179 -15.94 12.26 4.50
C MET A 179 -14.86 12.65 5.50
N VAL A 180 -14.00 13.64 5.19
CA VAL A 180 -13.04 14.18 6.15
C VAL A 180 -13.76 14.63 7.43
N LYS A 181 -14.82 15.42 7.31
CA LYS A 181 -15.63 15.91 8.44
C LYS A 181 -16.26 14.77 9.24
N GLU A 182 -16.75 13.75 8.56
CA GLU A 182 -17.35 12.55 9.20
C GLU A 182 -16.32 11.76 10.00
N TYR A 183 -15.08 11.59 9.46
CA TYR A 183 -14.06 10.74 10.07
C TYR A 183 -13.14 11.48 11.05
N LEU A 184 -13.06 12.81 10.96
CA LEU A 184 -12.19 13.64 11.77
C LEU A 184 -12.34 13.41 13.30
N PRO A 185 -13.54 13.13 13.87
CA PRO A 185 -13.69 12.84 15.29
C PRO A 185 -12.96 11.57 15.77
N PHE A 186 -12.52 10.69 14.87
CA PHE A 186 -11.76 9.48 15.19
C PHE A 186 -10.24 9.71 15.20
N TYR A 187 -9.81 10.94 14.89
CA TYR A 187 -8.41 11.34 14.83
C TYR A 187 -8.05 12.26 16.01
N PRO A 188 -6.75 12.36 16.38
CA PRO A 188 -6.32 13.26 17.45
C PRO A 188 -6.61 14.74 17.12
N ASP A 189 -6.85 15.56 18.14
CA ASP A 189 -7.16 17.00 18.03
C ASP A 189 -6.14 17.80 17.20
N LYS A 190 -4.87 17.37 17.20
CA LYS A 190 -3.84 18.01 16.36
C LYS A 190 -4.15 18.02 14.88
N VAL A 191 -4.99 17.08 14.39
CA VAL A 191 -5.40 17.02 12.99
C VAL A 191 -6.24 18.25 12.62
N TYR A 192 -7.11 18.72 13.49
CA TYR A 192 -7.84 19.99 13.30
C TYR A 192 -6.88 21.16 13.13
N ARG A 193 -5.88 21.27 14.01
CA ARG A 193 -4.86 22.30 13.92
C ARG A 193 -4.11 22.22 12.58
N ASN A 194 -3.68 21.04 12.19
CA ASN A 194 -2.89 20.84 10.98
C ASN A 194 -3.70 21.11 9.69
N ILE A 195 -5.00 20.85 9.70
CA ILE A 195 -5.92 21.23 8.62
C ILE A 195 -6.07 22.76 8.55
N TYR A 196 -6.20 23.43 9.71
CA TYR A 196 -6.26 24.89 9.80
C TYR A 196 -4.97 25.55 9.27
N GLU A 197 -3.82 25.13 9.79
CA GLU A 197 -2.49 25.61 9.37
C GLU A 197 -2.17 25.23 7.91
N GLY A 198 -2.71 24.13 7.42
CA GLY A 198 -2.63 23.69 6.03
C GLY A 198 -3.46 24.54 5.04
N GLY A 199 -4.25 25.48 5.54
CA GLY A 199 -5.03 26.42 4.72
C GLY A 199 -6.19 25.79 3.94
N VAL A 200 -6.71 24.64 4.43
CA VAL A 200 -7.85 23.93 3.83
C VAL A 200 -9.06 23.82 4.77
N MET A 201 -9.08 24.63 5.83
CA MET A 201 -10.19 24.65 6.80
C MET A 201 -11.51 25.10 6.17
N SER A 202 -11.47 25.98 5.17
CA SER A 202 -12.67 26.44 4.45
C SER A 202 -13.42 25.32 3.75
N GLU A 203 -12.74 24.23 3.42
CA GLU A 203 -13.34 23.07 2.78
C GLU A 203 -14.16 22.20 3.77
N LEU A 204 -13.98 22.42 5.07
CA LEU A 204 -14.75 21.73 6.13
C LEU A 204 -16.06 22.44 6.50
N VAL A 205 -16.26 23.69 6.11
CA VAL A 205 -17.44 24.51 6.41
C VAL A 205 -18.50 24.27 5.37
#